data_4a65aace20588572d560adab56ebf5cc
#
_entry.id   4a65aace20588572d560adab56ebf5cc
#
_cell.length_a   1.000
_cell.length_b   1.000
_cell.length_c   1.000
_cell.angle_alpha   90.00
_cell.angle_beta   90.00
_cell.angle_gamma   90.00
#
_symmetry.space_group_name_H-M   'P 1'
#
loop_
_entity.id
_entity.type
_entity.pdbx_description
1 polymer ?
#
loop_
_entity_poly.entity_id
_entity_poly.type
_entity_poly.pdbx_seq_one_letter_code
_entity_poly.pdbx_strand_id
1 'polypeptide(L)'
;MAQSDVGAPGALERTLPRDAYLSPERFAREKERIFVREWFCAGREEDLPAIGSYVVVDVAGESVLVVRTRDGSLVAHYNVCRHRGCQLVLTGADAAGCAPALAGSFGGGIKCPYHAWTYTLDGALRTAPYLDESAGIRKDELSLHPVGIDTWGGFFFLNLSAREAAERGHTLRAQIGAAAERLANYPLADLRRARRISYDVAANWKVMLENYNE
;
A
#
# COMPACT_ATOMS: atom_id res chain seq x y z
N MET A 1 9.46 13.81 -28.16
CA MET A 1 9.74 14.95 -27.24
C MET A 1 8.54 15.89 -27.35
N ALA A 2 7.58 15.78 -26.44
CA ALA A 2 6.50 16.75 -26.34
C ALA A 2 7.04 17.89 -25.46
N GLN A 3 7.22 19.06 -26.06
CA GLN A 3 7.47 20.29 -25.32
C GLN A 3 6.23 20.58 -24.48
N SER A 4 6.40 20.61 -23.16
CA SER A 4 5.42 21.20 -22.26
C SER A 4 5.38 22.70 -22.56
N ASP A 5 4.28 23.14 -23.15
CA ASP A 5 3.96 24.56 -23.36
C ASP A 5 3.78 25.19 -21.98
N VAL A 6 4.85 25.75 -21.44
CA VAL A 6 4.80 26.54 -20.20
C VAL A 6 4.18 27.86 -20.61
N GLY A 7 2.90 28.05 -20.32
CA GLY A 7 2.16 29.26 -20.61
C GLY A 7 2.88 30.50 -20.11
N ALA A 8 2.65 31.63 -20.78
CA ALA A 8 3.26 32.91 -20.45
C ALA A 8 2.99 33.27 -18.97
N PRO A 9 3.98 33.83 -18.24
CA PRO A 9 3.81 34.24 -16.84
C PRO A 9 2.63 35.21 -16.69
N GLY A 10 1.61 34.80 -15.95
CA GLY A 10 0.42 35.63 -15.65
C GLY A 10 -0.89 35.18 -16.30
N ALA A 11 -0.91 34.13 -17.13
CA ALA A 11 -2.16 33.51 -17.57
C ALA A 11 -2.67 32.54 -16.51
N LEU A 12 -3.86 32.79 -15.97
CA LEU A 12 -4.55 31.84 -15.08
C LEU A 12 -4.85 30.56 -15.85
N GLU A 13 -4.28 29.45 -15.43
CA GLU A 13 -4.64 28.13 -15.97
C GLU A 13 -6.06 27.78 -15.52
N ARG A 14 -6.82 27.20 -16.45
CA ARG A 14 -8.16 26.69 -16.11
C ARG A 14 -8.01 25.40 -15.33
N THR A 15 -8.81 25.25 -14.26
CA THR A 15 -8.98 23.97 -13.57
C THR A 15 -9.50 22.89 -14.51
N LEU A 16 -9.40 21.63 -14.10
CA LEU A 16 -10.00 20.53 -14.83
C LEU A 16 -11.53 20.73 -14.99
N PRO A 17 -12.15 20.19 -16.03
CA PRO A 17 -13.59 20.28 -16.21
C PRO A 17 -14.34 19.56 -15.07
N ARG A 18 -15.53 20.04 -14.75
CA ARG A 18 -16.37 19.57 -13.62
C ARG A 18 -16.48 18.03 -13.53
N ASP A 19 -16.63 17.35 -14.64
CA ASP A 19 -16.74 15.90 -14.71
C ASP A 19 -15.47 15.18 -14.25
N ALA A 20 -14.30 15.83 -14.31
CA ALA A 20 -13.06 15.27 -13.77
C ALA A 20 -13.10 15.08 -12.25
N TYR A 21 -13.93 15.85 -11.56
CA TYR A 21 -14.06 15.77 -10.09
C TYR A 21 -15.27 14.97 -9.64
N LEU A 22 -16.34 14.93 -10.44
CA LEU A 22 -17.65 14.43 -10.01
C LEU A 22 -18.09 13.12 -10.68
N SER A 23 -17.47 12.70 -11.82
CA SER A 23 -17.87 11.46 -12.50
C SER A 23 -17.40 10.21 -11.77
N PRO A 24 -18.32 9.32 -11.32
CA PRO A 24 -17.97 8.03 -10.73
C PRO A 24 -17.19 7.12 -11.72
N GLU A 25 -17.55 7.16 -13.00
CA GLU A 25 -16.91 6.34 -14.04
C GLU A 25 -15.46 6.80 -14.26
N ARG A 26 -15.21 8.11 -14.20
CA ARG A 26 -13.85 8.65 -14.26
C ARG A 26 -13.04 8.24 -13.05
N PHE A 27 -13.60 8.33 -11.86
CA PHE A 27 -12.96 7.89 -10.62
C PHE A 27 -12.66 6.38 -10.64
N ALA A 28 -13.56 5.56 -11.13
CA ALA A 28 -13.31 4.13 -11.30
C ALA A 28 -12.10 3.85 -12.21
N ARG A 29 -11.99 4.57 -13.34
CA ARG A 29 -10.82 4.48 -14.22
C ARG A 29 -9.52 4.99 -13.58
N GLU A 30 -9.60 6.04 -12.75
CA GLU A 30 -8.45 6.53 -11.97
C GLU A 30 -7.96 5.46 -10.98
N LYS A 31 -8.88 4.77 -10.30
CA LYS A 31 -8.52 3.64 -9.44
C LYS A 31 -7.74 2.57 -10.20
N GLU A 32 -8.24 2.14 -11.35
CA GLU A 32 -7.59 1.10 -12.15
C GLU A 32 -6.26 1.54 -12.77
N ARG A 33 -6.16 2.79 -13.20
CA ARG A 33 -5.02 3.28 -13.99
C ARG A 33 -3.95 3.98 -13.19
N ILE A 34 -4.30 4.49 -12.01
CA ILE A 34 -3.40 5.23 -11.13
C ILE A 34 -3.23 4.48 -9.82
N PHE A 35 -4.29 4.39 -9.00
CA PHE A 35 -4.17 3.89 -7.62
C PHE A 35 -3.75 2.42 -7.52
N VAL A 36 -4.07 1.59 -8.50
CA VAL A 36 -3.63 0.19 -8.57
C VAL A 36 -2.21 0.06 -9.13
N ARG A 37 -1.73 1.02 -9.93
CA ARG A 37 -0.51 0.86 -10.74
C ARG A 37 0.69 1.67 -10.27
N GLU A 38 0.46 2.72 -9.50
CA GLU A 38 1.52 3.59 -9.01
C GLU A 38 2.03 3.14 -7.64
N TRP A 39 3.22 3.60 -7.28
CA TRP A 39 3.77 3.41 -5.94
C TRP A 39 3.25 4.51 -5.02
N PHE A 40 2.51 4.12 -3.98
CA PHE A 40 1.98 5.05 -2.98
C PHE A 40 2.74 4.92 -1.67
N CYS A 41 3.13 6.06 -1.09
CA CYS A 41 3.66 6.12 0.26
C CYS A 41 2.58 5.66 1.25
N ALA A 42 2.80 4.55 1.90
CA ALA A 42 1.80 3.91 2.77
C ALA A 42 2.12 4.03 4.27
N GLY A 43 3.34 4.37 4.63
CA GLY A 43 3.73 4.56 6.03
C GLY A 43 5.23 4.72 6.22
N ARG A 44 5.64 4.66 7.48
CA ARG A 44 7.05 4.71 7.86
C ARG A 44 7.51 3.36 8.37
N GLU A 45 8.77 3.02 8.11
CA GLU A 45 9.40 1.79 8.62
C GLU A 45 9.42 1.74 10.15
N GLU A 46 9.44 2.88 10.82
CA GLU A 46 9.34 2.99 12.29
C GLU A 46 8.01 2.48 12.87
N ASP A 47 6.95 2.38 12.04
CA ASP A 47 5.67 1.81 12.46
C ASP A 47 5.74 0.29 12.65
N LEU A 48 6.81 -0.34 12.15
CA LEU A 48 7.08 -1.77 12.25
C LEU A 48 8.43 -2.02 12.95
N PRO A 49 8.57 -1.71 14.25
CA PRO A 49 9.88 -1.64 14.90
C PRO A 49 10.56 -2.99 15.15
N ALA A 50 9.82 -4.10 15.17
CA ALA A 50 10.32 -5.41 15.54
C ALA A 50 9.84 -6.52 14.58
N ILE A 51 10.54 -7.65 14.57
CA ILE A 51 10.12 -8.87 13.87
C ILE A 51 8.68 -9.22 14.27
N GLY A 52 7.84 -9.47 13.28
CA GLY A 52 6.41 -9.75 13.46
C GLY A 52 5.53 -8.50 13.63
N SER A 53 6.11 -7.30 13.78
CA SER A 53 5.30 -6.08 13.72
C SER A 53 4.54 -6.02 12.41
N TYR A 54 3.29 -5.57 12.46
CA TYR A 54 2.46 -5.39 11.27
C TYR A 54 1.65 -4.11 11.35
N VAL A 55 1.29 -3.62 10.17
CA VAL A 55 0.27 -2.60 9.96
C VAL A 55 -0.68 -3.03 8.85
N VAL A 56 -1.95 -2.63 8.96
CA VAL A 56 -2.92 -2.80 7.87
C VAL A 56 -3.19 -1.42 7.27
N VAL A 57 -3.09 -1.35 5.95
CA VAL A 57 -3.25 -0.12 5.17
C VAL A 57 -4.33 -0.36 4.11
N ASP A 58 -5.23 0.60 3.92
CA ASP A 58 -6.11 0.62 2.76
C ASP A 58 -5.41 1.28 1.57
N VAL A 59 -5.37 0.58 0.44
CA VAL A 59 -4.85 1.10 -0.83
C VAL A 59 -5.92 0.91 -1.89
N ALA A 60 -6.52 1.99 -2.33
CA ALA A 60 -7.58 1.97 -3.36
C ALA A 60 -8.82 1.11 -3.01
N GLY A 61 -9.09 0.89 -1.71
CA GLY A 61 -10.16 0.03 -1.21
C GLY A 61 -9.74 -1.43 -1.01
N GLU A 62 -8.46 -1.75 -1.23
CA GLU A 62 -7.88 -3.05 -0.92
C GLU A 62 -7.18 -3.03 0.44
N SER A 63 -7.52 -3.96 1.31
CA SER A 63 -6.89 -4.11 2.63
C SER A 63 -5.55 -4.82 2.45
N VAL A 64 -4.45 -4.14 2.79
CA VAL A 64 -3.07 -4.64 2.64
C VAL A 64 -2.44 -4.79 4.02
N LEU A 65 -1.90 -5.97 4.28
CA LEU A 65 -1.15 -6.30 5.49
C LEU A 65 0.35 -6.18 5.21
N VAL A 66 1.03 -5.26 5.88
CA VAL A 66 2.48 -5.10 5.83
C VAL A 66 3.09 -5.70 7.09
N VAL A 67 4.12 -6.52 6.94
CA VAL A 67 4.74 -7.28 8.05
C VAL A 67 6.25 -7.16 8.00
N ARG A 68 6.89 -7.02 9.16
CA ARG A 68 8.35 -7.16 9.28
C ARG A 68 8.71 -8.64 9.48
N THR A 69 9.46 -9.18 8.57
CA THR A 69 9.87 -10.58 8.53
C THR A 69 11.02 -10.88 9.49
N ARG A 70 11.43 -12.14 9.57
CA ARG A 70 12.50 -12.61 10.47
C ARG A 70 13.89 -12.09 10.08
N ASP A 71 14.13 -11.83 8.82
CA ASP A 71 15.37 -11.23 8.30
C ASP A 71 15.40 -9.70 8.40
N GLY A 72 14.30 -9.10 8.92
CA GLY A 72 14.17 -7.65 9.10
C GLY A 72 13.64 -6.92 7.88
N SER A 73 13.37 -7.59 6.76
CA SER A 73 12.74 -6.99 5.59
C SER A 73 11.26 -6.71 5.82
N LEU A 74 10.66 -5.88 4.98
CA LEU A 74 9.21 -5.68 4.92
C LEU A 74 8.63 -6.47 3.76
N VAL A 75 7.50 -7.13 4.00
CA VAL A 75 6.67 -7.77 2.99
C VAL A 75 5.25 -7.25 3.08
N ALA A 76 4.54 -7.29 1.97
CA ALA A 76 3.14 -6.90 1.93
C ALA A 76 2.30 -7.97 1.25
N HIS A 77 1.12 -8.20 1.80
CA HIS A 77 0.15 -9.15 1.28
C HIS A 77 -1.25 -8.55 1.30
N TYR A 78 -2.13 -9.02 0.43
CA TYR A 78 -3.55 -8.77 0.65
C TYR A 78 -3.96 -9.36 2.00
N ASN A 79 -4.70 -8.61 2.79
CA ASN A 79 -5.18 -9.02 4.12
C ASN A 79 -6.32 -10.03 4.03
N VAL A 80 -6.09 -11.11 3.31
CA VAL A 80 -7.10 -12.13 3.00
C VAL A 80 -6.54 -13.53 3.10
N CYS A 81 -7.23 -14.42 3.82
CA CYS A 81 -6.88 -15.82 3.95
C CYS A 81 -7.22 -16.61 2.67
N ARG A 82 -6.30 -17.42 2.20
CA ARG A 82 -6.44 -18.26 1.00
C ARG A 82 -7.50 -19.35 1.11
N HIS A 83 -7.98 -19.64 2.32
CA HIS A 83 -8.99 -20.67 2.54
C HIS A 83 -10.38 -20.22 2.08
N ARG A 84 -10.95 -19.20 2.72
CA ARG A 84 -12.32 -18.71 2.47
C ARG A 84 -12.44 -17.18 2.54
N GLY A 85 -11.38 -16.46 2.18
CA GLY A 85 -11.43 -15.01 2.06
C GLY A 85 -11.60 -14.23 3.36
N CYS A 86 -11.45 -14.86 4.54
CA CYS A 86 -11.49 -14.16 5.81
C CYS A 86 -10.31 -13.19 5.93
N GLN A 87 -10.54 -11.98 6.45
CA GLN A 87 -9.45 -11.08 6.81
C GLN A 87 -8.55 -11.73 7.87
N LEU A 88 -7.24 -11.61 7.69
CA LEU A 88 -6.23 -12.13 8.62
C LEU A 88 -6.12 -11.25 9.87
N VAL A 89 -6.16 -9.96 9.67
CA VAL A 89 -6.32 -8.94 10.71
C VAL A 89 -7.69 -8.29 10.49
N LEU A 90 -8.59 -8.48 11.45
CA LEU A 90 -9.94 -7.92 11.35
C LEU A 90 -9.86 -6.39 11.49
N THR A 91 -10.32 -5.71 10.46
CA THR A 91 -10.55 -4.27 10.48
C THR A 91 -12.01 -4.08 10.84
N GLY A 92 -12.32 -3.71 12.08
CA GLY A 92 -13.71 -3.56 12.54
C GLY A 92 -14.48 -2.52 11.70
N ALA A 93 -15.80 -2.66 11.64
CA ALA A 93 -16.70 -1.69 10.99
C ALA A 93 -16.58 -0.28 11.60
N ASP A 94 -16.02 -0.15 12.80
CA ASP A 94 -15.75 1.10 13.51
C ASP A 94 -14.44 1.76 13.07
N ALA A 95 -13.64 1.13 12.19
CA ALA A 95 -12.50 1.75 11.51
C ALA A 95 -12.94 2.64 10.34
N ALA A 96 -14.22 2.97 10.24
CA ALA A 96 -14.76 3.92 9.27
C ALA A 96 -14.15 5.30 9.51
N GLY A 97 -13.35 5.73 8.58
CA GLY A 97 -12.77 7.07 8.52
C GLY A 97 -11.52 7.25 9.37
N CYS A 98 -10.37 7.32 8.75
CA CYS A 98 -9.10 7.79 9.33
C CYS A 98 -8.63 7.09 10.63
N ALA A 99 -9.05 5.87 10.87
CA ALA A 99 -8.44 5.08 11.92
C ALA A 99 -6.93 4.97 11.64
N PRO A 100 -6.07 5.08 12.67
CA PRO A 100 -4.67 4.74 12.49
C PRO A 100 -4.61 3.35 11.88
N ALA A 101 -3.73 3.14 10.92
CA ALA A 101 -3.48 1.82 10.37
C ALA A 101 -3.44 0.82 11.52
N LEU A 102 -4.29 -0.21 11.48
CA LEU A 102 -4.31 -1.23 12.52
C LEU A 102 -2.89 -1.78 12.63
N ALA A 103 -2.31 -1.64 13.78
CA ALA A 103 -0.94 -2.04 14.05
C ALA A 103 -0.92 -3.06 15.19
N GLY A 104 0.03 -3.98 15.12
CA GLY A 104 0.21 -4.99 16.16
C GLY A 104 1.44 -5.84 15.92
N SER A 105 1.50 -7.01 16.54
CA SER A 105 2.60 -7.94 16.35
C SER A 105 2.11 -9.39 16.32
N PHE A 106 2.64 -10.16 15.36
CA PHE A 106 2.48 -11.61 15.28
C PHE A 106 3.61 -12.30 16.04
N GLY A 107 3.27 -13.22 16.94
CA GLY A 107 4.26 -13.94 17.77
C GLY A 107 5.13 -14.97 17.04
N GLY A 108 5.07 -15.05 15.69
CA GLY A 108 5.88 -16.00 14.91
C GLY A 108 5.20 -16.57 13.67
N GLY A 109 3.98 -16.14 13.38
CA GLY A 109 3.23 -16.49 12.17
C GLY A 109 1.87 -15.84 12.16
N ILE A 110 1.33 -15.67 10.95
CA ILE A 110 0.05 -15.05 10.69
C ILE A 110 -1.03 -16.13 10.79
N LYS A 111 -1.86 -16.08 11.82
CA LYS A 111 -2.93 -17.06 12.04
C LYS A 111 -4.28 -16.49 11.65
N CYS A 112 -4.96 -17.16 10.72
CA CYS A 112 -6.33 -16.80 10.37
C CYS A 112 -7.28 -17.01 11.55
N PRO A 113 -8.10 -16.02 11.91
CA PRO A 113 -9.01 -16.13 13.06
C PRO A 113 -10.17 -17.11 12.82
N TYR A 114 -10.46 -17.44 11.55
CA TYR A 114 -11.63 -18.26 11.21
C TYR A 114 -11.37 -19.77 11.39
N HIS A 115 -10.41 -20.36 10.64
CA HIS A 115 -10.12 -21.82 10.68
C HIS A 115 -8.67 -22.13 11.01
N ALA A 116 -7.95 -21.16 11.63
CA ALA A 116 -6.59 -21.34 12.11
C ALA A 116 -5.54 -21.71 11.04
N TRP A 117 -5.81 -21.48 9.76
CA TRP A 117 -4.76 -21.54 8.75
C TRP A 117 -3.65 -20.57 9.14
N THR A 118 -2.43 -21.06 9.15
CA THR A 118 -1.30 -20.29 9.67
C THR A 118 -0.24 -20.14 8.59
N TYR A 119 0.19 -18.92 8.39
CA TYR A 119 1.24 -18.54 7.44
C TYR A 119 2.49 -18.13 8.20
N THR A 120 3.63 -18.24 7.57
CA THR A 120 4.87 -17.63 8.02
C THR A 120 4.77 -16.10 7.90
N LEU A 121 5.72 -15.35 8.47
CA LEU A 121 5.69 -13.87 8.37
C LEU A 121 5.88 -13.38 6.94
N ASP A 122 6.51 -14.18 6.08
CA ASP A 122 6.70 -13.92 4.65
C ASP A 122 5.54 -14.44 3.77
N GLY A 123 4.46 -14.97 4.40
CA GLY A 123 3.21 -15.31 3.73
C GLY A 123 3.09 -16.74 3.22
N ALA A 124 4.10 -17.59 3.37
CA ALA A 124 4.01 -18.98 2.98
C ALA A 124 3.04 -19.77 3.90
N LEU A 125 2.20 -20.65 3.34
CA LEU A 125 1.31 -21.48 4.13
C LEU A 125 2.09 -22.54 4.92
N ARG A 126 2.05 -22.45 6.25
CA ARG A 126 2.73 -23.38 7.16
C ARG A 126 1.82 -24.51 7.62
N THR A 127 0.62 -24.17 8.09
CA THR A 127 -0.33 -25.13 8.66
C THR A 127 -1.73 -24.83 8.15
N ALA A 128 -2.40 -25.85 7.67
CA ALA A 128 -3.77 -25.79 7.15
C ALA A 128 -4.60 -26.92 7.75
N PRO A 129 -5.21 -26.71 8.94
CA PRO A 129 -6.12 -27.71 9.50
C PRO A 129 -7.21 -28.07 8.50
N TYR A 130 -7.54 -29.39 8.44
CA TYR A 130 -8.57 -29.95 7.57
C TYR A 130 -8.27 -29.88 6.06
N LEU A 131 -7.07 -29.51 5.65
CA LEU A 131 -6.66 -29.62 4.25
C LEU A 131 -6.35 -31.07 3.96
N ASP A 132 -7.04 -31.65 3.00
CA ASP A 132 -6.74 -32.98 2.47
C ASP A 132 -5.62 -32.87 1.42
N GLU A 133 -4.40 -33.14 1.83
CA GLU A 133 -3.23 -33.12 0.95
C GLU A 133 -3.28 -34.26 -0.11
N SER A 134 -4.09 -35.33 0.10
CA SER A 134 -4.26 -36.41 -0.88
C SER A 134 -5.05 -35.96 -2.12
N ALA A 135 -5.77 -34.84 -2.03
CA ALA A 135 -6.48 -34.26 -3.16
C ALA A 135 -5.57 -33.52 -4.19
N GLY A 136 -4.23 -33.64 -4.03
CA GLY A 136 -3.26 -33.04 -4.95
C GLY A 136 -3.06 -31.55 -4.79
N ILE A 137 -3.60 -30.94 -3.73
CA ILE A 137 -3.45 -29.53 -3.43
C ILE A 137 -2.08 -29.30 -2.81
N ARG A 138 -1.31 -28.39 -3.39
CA ARG A 138 0.02 -28.03 -2.93
C ARG A 138 -0.03 -26.81 -2.01
N LYS A 139 0.62 -26.91 -0.83
CA LYS A 139 0.67 -25.80 0.15
C LYS A 139 1.37 -24.54 -0.37
N ASP A 140 2.37 -24.70 -1.22
CA ASP A 140 3.10 -23.59 -1.83
C ASP A 140 2.21 -22.72 -2.75
N GLU A 141 1.20 -23.32 -3.37
CA GLU A 141 0.20 -22.61 -4.19
C GLU A 141 -0.83 -21.81 -3.36
N LEU A 142 -0.87 -22.10 -2.05
CA LEU A 142 -1.80 -21.48 -1.10
C LEU A 142 -1.13 -20.41 -0.21
N SER A 143 0.04 -19.91 -0.60
CA SER A 143 0.68 -18.76 0.03
C SER A 143 -0.17 -17.49 -0.14
N LEU A 144 -0.02 -16.53 0.78
CA LEU A 144 -0.74 -15.26 0.70
C LEU A 144 -0.43 -14.55 -0.62
N HIS A 145 -1.41 -13.84 -1.15
CA HIS A 145 -1.21 -13.03 -2.36
C HIS A 145 -0.29 -11.85 -2.04
N PRO A 146 0.86 -11.74 -2.71
CA PRO A 146 1.79 -10.65 -2.45
C PRO A 146 1.27 -9.32 -3.02
N VAL A 147 1.66 -8.24 -2.36
CA VAL A 147 1.56 -6.86 -2.83
C VAL A 147 2.99 -6.33 -2.96
N GLY A 148 3.26 -5.53 -3.98
CA GLY A 148 4.57 -4.90 -4.13
C GLY A 148 4.85 -3.94 -2.99
N ILE A 149 6.05 -4.07 -2.41
CA ILE A 149 6.55 -3.16 -1.37
C ILE A 149 7.99 -2.81 -1.68
N ASP A 150 8.33 -1.56 -1.49
CA ASP A 150 9.69 -1.05 -1.59
C ASP A 150 9.87 0.10 -0.59
N THR A 151 11.10 0.47 -0.27
CA THR A 151 11.39 1.49 0.74
C THR A 151 12.30 2.59 0.19
N TRP A 152 12.06 3.81 0.66
CA TRP A 152 12.93 4.94 0.39
C TRP A 152 12.81 5.99 1.50
N GLY A 153 13.95 6.46 2.02
CA GLY A 153 14.02 7.52 3.02
C GLY A 153 13.31 7.21 4.34
N GLY A 154 13.23 5.94 4.75
CA GLY A 154 12.53 5.50 5.96
C GLY A 154 11.01 5.40 5.79
N PHE A 155 10.51 5.55 4.56
CA PHE A 155 9.12 5.29 4.19
C PHE A 155 9.02 3.97 3.45
N PHE A 156 7.87 3.28 3.57
CA PHE A 156 7.52 2.18 2.70
C PHE A 156 6.40 2.57 1.74
N PHE A 157 6.50 2.02 0.55
CA PHE A 157 5.59 2.28 -0.56
C PHE A 157 4.96 0.97 -1.01
N LEU A 158 3.71 1.02 -1.41
CA LEU A 158 2.95 -0.12 -1.90
C LEU A 158 2.53 0.07 -3.36
N ASN A 159 2.49 -1.03 -4.10
CA ASN A 159 1.97 -1.08 -5.47
C ASN A 159 1.19 -2.38 -5.66
N LEU A 160 -0.10 -2.28 -5.98
CA LEU A 160 -0.98 -3.45 -6.12
C LEU A 160 -0.69 -4.27 -7.41
N SER A 161 -0.02 -3.68 -8.40
CA SER A 161 0.38 -4.32 -9.65
C SER A 161 1.90 -4.31 -9.87
N ALA A 162 2.69 -4.45 -8.80
CA ALA A 162 4.15 -4.30 -8.83
C ALA A 162 4.84 -5.24 -9.84
N ARG A 163 4.34 -6.46 -10.04
CA ARG A 163 4.88 -7.40 -11.04
C ARG A 163 4.80 -6.81 -12.45
N GLU A 164 3.62 -6.37 -12.85
CA GLU A 164 3.40 -5.74 -14.16
C GLU A 164 4.14 -4.40 -14.29
N ALA A 165 4.26 -3.66 -13.19
CA ALA A 165 5.02 -2.43 -13.13
C ALA A 165 6.51 -2.69 -13.37
N ALA A 166 7.08 -3.72 -12.74
CA ALA A 166 8.48 -4.11 -12.91
C ALA A 166 8.79 -4.54 -14.35
N GLU A 167 7.91 -5.31 -14.99
CA GLU A 167 8.03 -5.71 -16.39
C GLU A 167 8.09 -4.50 -17.35
N ARG A 168 7.49 -3.38 -16.96
CA ARG A 168 7.52 -2.11 -17.71
C ARG A 168 8.62 -1.15 -17.25
N GLY A 169 9.49 -1.57 -16.33
CA GLY A 169 10.53 -0.71 -15.73
C GLY A 169 9.98 0.37 -14.78
N HIS A 170 8.72 0.27 -14.35
CA HIS A 170 8.08 1.22 -13.43
C HIS A 170 8.35 0.82 -11.98
N THR A 171 9.59 0.97 -11.54
CA THR A 171 10.02 0.73 -10.16
C THR A 171 9.80 1.96 -9.30
N LEU A 172 9.79 1.80 -7.96
CA LEU A 172 9.75 2.94 -7.03
C LEU A 172 10.87 3.94 -7.32
N ARG A 173 12.08 3.44 -7.57
CA ARG A 173 13.25 4.29 -7.91
C ARG A 173 12.99 5.12 -9.17
N ALA A 174 12.40 4.53 -10.19
CA ALA A 174 12.06 5.25 -11.43
C ALA A 174 10.97 6.32 -11.17
N GLN A 175 9.98 6.02 -10.35
CA GLN A 175 8.91 6.97 -9.99
C GLN A 175 9.44 8.14 -9.14
N ILE A 176 10.29 7.88 -8.14
CA ILE A 176 10.91 8.93 -7.31
C ILE A 176 11.83 9.81 -8.17
N GLY A 177 12.56 9.20 -9.12
CA GLY A 177 13.37 9.93 -10.11
C GLY A 177 14.31 10.94 -9.46
N ALA A 178 14.31 12.16 -9.99
CA ALA A 178 15.18 13.25 -9.55
C ALA A 178 14.90 13.75 -8.11
N ALA A 179 13.76 13.39 -7.50
CA ALA A 179 13.48 13.76 -6.11
C ALA A 179 14.48 13.10 -5.15
N ALA A 180 14.99 11.91 -5.47
CA ALA A 180 16.01 11.23 -4.68
C ALA A 180 17.30 12.07 -4.58
N GLU A 181 17.74 12.67 -5.68
CA GLU A 181 18.94 13.51 -5.73
C GLU A 181 18.71 14.85 -5.00
N ARG A 182 17.56 15.48 -5.21
CA ARG A 182 17.20 16.75 -4.56
C ARG A 182 17.12 16.64 -3.04
N LEU A 183 16.71 15.48 -2.55
CA LEU A 183 16.52 15.22 -1.12
C LEU A 183 17.71 14.47 -0.48
N ALA A 184 18.79 14.22 -1.22
CA ALA A 184 19.95 13.47 -0.73
C ALA A 184 20.63 14.10 0.49
N ASN A 185 20.54 15.42 0.66
CA ASN A 185 21.12 16.14 1.80
C ASN A 185 20.25 16.10 3.06
N TYR A 186 19.05 15.55 2.97
CA TYR A 186 18.14 15.43 4.12
C TYR A 186 18.18 14.00 4.67
N PRO A 187 18.40 13.81 6.00
CA PRO A 187 18.46 12.48 6.60
C PRO A 187 17.04 11.92 6.81
N LEU A 188 16.30 11.70 5.72
CA LEU A 188 14.88 11.33 5.75
C LEU A 188 14.63 10.05 6.57
N ALA A 189 15.54 9.09 6.50
CA ALA A 189 15.44 7.83 7.24
C ALA A 189 15.55 8.02 8.78
N ASP A 190 16.26 9.08 9.22
CA ASP A 190 16.46 9.37 10.63
C ASP A 190 15.33 10.21 11.23
N LEU A 191 14.48 10.80 10.39
CA LEU A 191 13.32 11.55 10.85
C LEU A 191 12.33 10.63 11.57
N ARG A 192 11.67 11.17 12.58
CA ARG A 192 10.60 10.49 13.33
C ARG A 192 9.31 11.27 13.24
N ARG A 193 8.19 10.55 13.19
CA ARG A 193 6.87 11.17 13.13
C ARG A 193 6.52 11.80 14.48
N ALA A 194 6.56 13.13 14.56
CA ALA A 194 6.18 13.85 15.78
C ALA A 194 4.65 13.86 15.99
N ARG A 195 3.87 13.93 14.90
CA ARG A 195 2.41 14.00 14.96
C ARG A 195 1.79 13.47 13.67
N ARG A 196 0.60 12.89 13.79
CA ARG A 196 -0.29 12.56 12.66
C ARG A 196 -1.60 13.31 12.85
N ILE A 197 -2.07 13.96 11.79
CA ILE A 197 -3.38 14.60 11.72
C ILE A 197 -4.09 14.00 10.52
N SER A 198 -5.36 13.61 10.70
CA SER A 198 -6.19 13.08 9.63
C SER A 198 -7.42 13.97 9.49
N TYR A 199 -7.81 14.24 8.27
CA TYR A 199 -9.02 14.97 7.93
C TYR A 199 -9.88 14.10 7.03
N ASP A 200 -11.17 14.05 7.32
CA ASP A 200 -12.15 13.48 6.39
C ASP A 200 -12.72 14.63 5.55
N VAL A 201 -12.44 14.59 4.26
CA VAL A 201 -12.78 15.68 3.34
C VAL A 201 -13.67 15.13 2.24
N ALA A 202 -14.91 15.63 2.15
CA ALA A 202 -15.87 15.26 1.11
C ALA A 202 -15.50 15.91 -0.26
N ALA A 203 -14.30 15.58 -0.78
CA ALA A 203 -13.78 16.10 -2.02
C ALA A 203 -13.03 15.02 -2.82
N ASN A 204 -12.94 15.24 -4.14
CA ASN A 204 -12.10 14.39 -4.99
C ASN A 204 -10.61 14.62 -4.68
N TRP A 205 -9.81 13.57 -4.74
CA TRP A 205 -8.37 13.60 -4.45
C TRP A 205 -7.59 14.65 -5.26
N LYS A 206 -8.03 14.97 -6.48
CA LYS A 206 -7.39 15.98 -7.34
C LYS A 206 -7.48 17.39 -6.74
N VAL A 207 -8.60 17.71 -6.08
CA VAL A 207 -8.75 18.98 -5.36
C VAL A 207 -7.70 19.12 -4.25
N MET A 208 -7.39 18.00 -3.57
CA MET A 208 -6.35 18.01 -2.54
C MET A 208 -4.96 18.27 -3.14
N LEU A 209 -4.65 17.65 -4.30
CA LEU A 209 -3.38 17.90 -4.97
C LEU A 209 -3.25 19.33 -5.48
N GLU A 210 -4.32 19.89 -6.05
CA GLU A 210 -4.35 21.27 -6.51
C GLU A 210 -4.09 22.23 -5.35
N ASN A 211 -4.77 22.04 -4.20
CA ASN A 211 -4.59 22.84 -3.01
C ASN A 211 -3.15 22.78 -2.44
N TYR A 212 -2.43 21.68 -2.62
CA TYR A 212 -1.05 21.56 -2.15
C TYR A 212 -0.01 22.08 -3.15
N ASN A 213 -0.38 22.31 -4.40
CA ASN A 213 0.51 22.79 -5.44
C ASN A 213 0.43 24.31 -5.69
N GLU A 214 -0.51 25.00 -5.03
CA GLU A 214 -0.60 26.46 -5.01
C GLU A 214 0.44 27.06 -4.03
#